data_59d7b75142de4f051bb92497cd42d6c6
#
_entry.id   59d7b75142de4f051bb92497cd42d6c6
#
_cell.length_a   1.000
_cell.length_b   1.000
_cell.length_c   1.000
_cell.angle_alpha   90.00
_cell.angle_beta   90.00
_cell.angle_gamma   90.00
#
_symmetry.space_group_name_H-M   'P 1'
#
loop_
_entity.id
_entity.type
_entity.pdbx_description
1 polymer ?
#
loop_
_entity_poly.entity_id
_entity_poly.type
_entity_poly.pdbx_seq_one_letter_code
_entity_poly.pdbx_strand_id
1 'polypeptide(L)'
;MSAHTTAVTDESFKTDVLGASGPVLVDFWAEWCGPCKAIGPALEDIGAELAGRITIAKVNIDENPMTPNQFAVRGIPTLILFKDGKPVDTLVGARPKSALKAWIESKI
;
A
#
# COMPACT_ATOMS: atom_id res chain seq x y z
N MET A 1 -2.57 15.20 -5.28
CA MET A 1 -3.82 14.60 -4.77
C MET A 1 -4.15 13.38 -5.60
N SER A 2 -4.36 12.29 -4.94
CA SER A 2 -4.64 11.02 -5.64
C SER A 2 -6.13 10.71 -5.60
N ALA A 3 -6.69 10.35 -6.75
CA ALA A 3 -8.10 9.98 -6.86
C ALA A 3 -8.33 8.51 -6.49
N HIS A 4 -7.31 7.66 -6.65
CA HIS A 4 -7.44 6.21 -6.52
C HIS A 4 -6.51 5.61 -5.46
N THR A 5 -5.84 6.45 -4.69
CA THR A 5 -5.06 6.03 -3.52
C THR A 5 -5.42 6.94 -2.35
N THR A 6 -5.34 6.42 -1.14
CA THR A 6 -5.75 7.13 0.07
C THR A 6 -4.59 7.22 1.05
N ALA A 7 -4.34 8.42 1.57
CA ALA A 7 -3.35 8.57 2.64
C ALA A 7 -3.91 8.01 3.95
N VAL A 8 -3.12 7.19 4.63
CA VAL A 8 -3.50 6.59 5.90
C VAL A 8 -2.43 6.93 6.92
N THR A 9 -2.86 7.24 8.14
CA THR A 9 -1.97 7.64 9.23
C THR A 9 -1.89 6.56 10.30
N ASP A 10 -0.96 6.72 11.24
CA ASP A 10 -0.89 5.84 12.41
C ASP A 10 -2.23 5.80 13.14
N GLU A 11 -2.92 6.96 13.25
CA GLU A 11 -4.21 7.04 13.93
C GLU A 11 -5.33 6.36 13.17
N SER A 12 -5.34 6.44 11.85
CA SER A 12 -6.42 5.91 11.02
C SER A 12 -6.20 4.47 10.57
N PHE A 13 -5.01 3.91 10.78
CA PHE A 13 -4.65 2.61 10.22
C PHE A 13 -5.58 1.50 10.72
N LYS A 14 -5.88 1.48 12.00
CA LYS A 14 -6.74 0.44 12.57
C LYS A 14 -8.12 0.44 11.91
N THR A 15 -8.70 1.62 11.74
CA THR A 15 -10.02 1.77 11.12
C THR A 15 -9.98 1.51 9.61
N ASP A 16 -9.03 2.16 8.92
CA ASP A 16 -9.04 2.20 7.46
C ASP A 16 -8.44 0.96 6.82
N VAL A 17 -7.55 0.28 7.50
CA VAL A 17 -6.89 -0.93 6.96
C VAL A 17 -7.35 -2.17 7.69
N LEU A 18 -7.15 -2.23 9.00
CA LEU A 18 -7.47 -3.43 9.77
C LEU A 18 -8.98 -3.66 9.88
N GLY A 19 -9.77 -2.59 9.86
CA GLY A 19 -11.23 -2.65 9.91
C GLY A 19 -11.90 -2.67 8.56
N ALA A 20 -11.15 -2.68 7.47
CA ALA A 20 -11.72 -2.65 6.13
C ALA A 20 -12.41 -3.98 5.79
N SER A 21 -13.51 -3.91 5.03
CA SER A 21 -14.29 -5.09 4.66
C SER A 21 -13.73 -5.82 3.45
N GLY A 22 -12.79 -5.24 2.72
CA GLY A 22 -12.20 -5.85 1.52
C GLY A 22 -10.68 -5.79 1.56
N PRO A 23 -10.01 -6.25 0.50
CA PRO A 23 -8.56 -6.20 0.43
C PRO A 23 -8.04 -4.77 0.43
N VAL A 24 -6.93 -4.54 1.13
CA VAL A 24 -6.24 -3.26 1.17
C VAL A 24 -4.77 -3.49 0.89
N LEU A 25 -4.24 -2.80 -0.11
CA LEU A 25 -2.81 -2.76 -0.35
C LEU A 25 -2.25 -1.53 0.35
N VAL A 26 -1.27 -1.74 1.23
CA VAL A 26 -0.62 -0.64 1.94
C VAL A 26 0.77 -0.43 1.36
N ASP A 27 1.03 0.79 0.88
CA ASP A 27 2.31 1.23 0.34
C ASP A 27 3.02 2.08 1.39
N PHE A 28 4.09 1.56 1.97
CA PHE A 28 4.95 2.31 2.90
C PHE A 28 6.01 3.03 2.08
N TRP A 29 6.04 4.36 2.19
CA TRP A 29 6.86 5.20 1.30
C TRP A 29 7.40 6.43 2.04
N ALA A 30 8.31 7.16 1.39
CA ALA A 30 8.80 8.44 1.87
C ALA A 30 9.11 9.37 0.70
N GLU A 31 9.05 10.68 0.94
CA GLU A 31 9.32 11.68 -0.09
C GLU A 31 10.74 11.58 -0.68
N TRP A 32 11.71 11.22 0.16
CA TRP A 32 13.10 11.12 -0.27
C TRP A 32 13.40 9.82 -1.02
N CYS A 33 12.44 8.93 -1.13
CA CYS A 33 12.63 7.61 -1.73
C CYS A 33 12.28 7.65 -3.22
N GLY A 34 13.28 7.65 -4.08
CA GLY A 34 13.09 7.67 -5.53
C GLY A 34 12.25 6.50 -6.05
N PRO A 35 12.60 5.24 -5.70
CA PRO A 35 11.81 4.08 -6.14
C PRO A 35 10.35 4.12 -5.66
N CYS A 36 10.09 4.66 -4.47
CA CYS A 36 8.72 4.83 -3.96
C CYS A 36 7.93 5.75 -4.88
N LYS A 37 8.54 6.87 -5.27
CA LYS A 37 7.88 7.85 -6.12
C LYS A 37 7.72 7.33 -7.54
N ALA A 38 8.64 6.50 -7.99
CA ALA A 38 8.58 5.92 -9.33
C ALA A 38 7.37 4.99 -9.51
N ILE A 39 6.94 4.28 -8.47
CA ILE A 39 5.77 3.39 -8.57
C ILE A 39 4.45 4.09 -8.28
N GLY A 40 4.48 5.35 -7.84
CA GLY A 40 3.27 6.11 -7.53
C GLY A 40 2.24 6.12 -8.65
N PRO A 41 2.61 6.52 -9.89
CA PRO A 41 1.67 6.50 -11.00
C PRO A 41 1.11 5.12 -11.30
N ALA A 42 1.93 4.06 -11.19
CA ALA A 42 1.47 2.69 -11.40
C ALA A 42 0.41 2.30 -10.39
N LEU A 43 0.61 2.65 -9.11
CA LEU A 43 -0.36 2.35 -8.06
C LEU A 43 -1.66 3.12 -8.26
N GLU A 44 -1.58 4.37 -8.70
CA GLU A 44 -2.76 5.16 -9.02
C GLU A 44 -3.56 4.51 -10.16
N ASP A 45 -2.88 4.06 -11.21
CA ASP A 45 -3.52 3.36 -12.32
C ASP A 45 -4.16 2.05 -11.88
N ILE A 46 -3.45 1.27 -11.07
CA ILE A 46 -3.97 0.00 -10.55
C ILE A 46 -5.19 0.25 -9.67
N GLY A 47 -5.15 1.29 -8.85
CA GLY A 47 -6.30 1.69 -8.02
C GLY A 47 -7.53 1.99 -8.85
N ALA A 48 -7.35 2.64 -10.00
CA ALA A 48 -8.44 2.91 -10.92
C ALA A 48 -8.94 1.63 -11.59
N GLU A 49 -8.02 0.80 -12.08
CA GLU A 49 -8.36 -0.42 -12.81
C GLU A 49 -9.03 -1.48 -11.93
N LEU A 50 -8.66 -1.53 -10.65
CA LEU A 50 -9.22 -2.50 -9.71
C LEU A 50 -10.18 -1.85 -8.71
N ALA A 51 -10.74 -0.70 -9.06
CA ALA A 51 -11.71 0.00 -8.20
C ALA A 51 -12.87 -0.93 -7.84
N GLY A 52 -13.24 -0.92 -6.56
CA GLY A 52 -14.26 -1.82 -6.03
C GLY A 52 -13.74 -3.20 -5.65
N ARG A 53 -12.54 -3.58 -6.08
CA ARG A 53 -11.93 -4.87 -5.74
C ARG A 53 -10.82 -4.74 -4.72
N ILE A 54 -10.15 -3.57 -4.66
CA ILE A 54 -9.08 -3.30 -3.72
C ILE A 54 -9.06 -1.82 -3.37
N THR A 55 -8.62 -1.52 -2.16
CA THR A 55 -8.30 -0.15 -1.74
C THR A 55 -6.78 -0.04 -1.66
N ILE A 56 -6.22 1.02 -2.20
CA ILE A 56 -4.78 1.27 -2.09
C ILE A 56 -4.56 2.40 -1.09
N ALA A 57 -3.89 2.07 0.01
CA ALA A 57 -3.56 3.00 1.08
C ALA A 57 -2.08 3.31 1.04
N LYS A 58 -1.70 4.55 1.35
CA LYS A 58 -0.31 4.98 1.39
C LYS A 58 0.02 5.50 2.77
N VAL A 59 1.10 5.00 3.35
CA VAL A 59 1.60 5.42 4.66
C VAL A 59 2.98 6.04 4.50
N ASN A 60 3.09 7.34 4.77
CA ASN A 60 4.37 8.03 4.78
C ASN A 60 5.09 7.69 6.08
N ILE A 61 6.22 6.99 6.00
CA ILE A 61 6.91 6.46 7.18
C ILE A 61 7.58 7.55 8.04
N ASP A 62 7.86 8.71 7.46
CA ASP A 62 8.46 9.80 8.23
C ASP A 62 7.41 10.48 9.13
N GLU A 63 6.18 10.58 8.64
CA GLU A 63 5.07 11.16 9.39
C GLU A 63 4.36 10.14 10.27
N ASN A 64 4.49 8.86 9.95
CA ASN A 64 3.76 7.77 10.62
C ASN A 64 4.72 6.63 10.94
N PRO A 65 5.58 6.78 11.96
CA PRO A 65 6.61 5.79 12.25
C PRO A 65 6.09 4.53 12.98
N MET A 66 4.93 4.59 13.60
CA MET A 66 4.43 3.47 14.40
C MET A 66 4.00 2.28 13.55
N THR A 67 3.24 2.52 12.49
CA THR A 67 2.71 1.46 11.65
C THR A 67 3.80 0.66 10.93
N PRO A 68 4.78 1.30 10.26
CA PRO A 68 5.86 0.52 9.65
C PRO A 68 6.65 -0.28 10.66
N ASN A 69 6.85 0.25 11.87
CA ASN A 69 7.54 -0.47 12.92
C ASN A 69 6.74 -1.69 13.38
N GLN A 70 5.42 -1.54 13.49
CA GLN A 70 4.52 -2.63 13.88
C GLN A 70 4.61 -3.82 12.91
N PHE A 71 4.78 -3.56 11.63
CA PHE A 71 4.85 -4.60 10.60
C PHE A 71 6.27 -4.90 10.13
N ALA A 72 7.28 -4.48 10.90
CA ALA A 72 8.69 -4.76 10.64
C ALA A 72 9.16 -4.29 9.25
N VAL A 73 8.66 -3.15 8.80
CA VAL A 73 9.08 -2.54 7.53
C VAL A 73 10.48 -1.97 7.73
N ARG A 74 11.45 -2.47 6.96
CA ARG A 74 12.85 -2.07 7.08
C ARG A 74 13.38 -1.37 5.84
N GLY A 75 12.81 -1.66 4.70
CA GLY A 75 13.17 -1.01 3.43
C GLY A 75 11.93 -0.49 2.75
N ILE A 76 12.07 0.50 1.87
CA ILE A 76 10.95 1.06 1.14
C ILE A 76 11.27 1.18 -0.34
N PRO A 77 10.24 1.08 -1.23
CA PRO A 77 8.86 0.83 -0.87
C PRO A 77 8.65 -0.58 -0.35
N THR A 78 7.77 -0.73 0.62
CA THR A 78 7.25 -2.02 1.06
C THR A 78 5.75 -2.00 0.83
N LEU A 79 5.26 -3.01 0.13
CA LEU A 79 3.83 -3.17 -0.14
C LEU A 79 3.34 -4.37 0.65
N ILE A 80 2.35 -4.16 1.50
CA ILE A 80 1.74 -5.25 2.26
C ILE A 80 0.27 -5.34 1.89
N LEU A 81 -0.15 -6.51 1.46
CA LEU A 81 -1.53 -6.76 1.12
C LEU A 81 -2.26 -7.32 2.35
N PHE A 82 -3.32 -6.62 2.75
CA PHE A 82 -4.17 -7.03 3.87
C PHE A 82 -5.49 -7.57 3.36
N LYS A 83 -5.99 -8.62 3.99
CA LYS A 83 -7.33 -9.15 3.77
C LYS A 83 -7.95 -9.47 5.11
N ASP A 84 -9.16 -8.94 5.33
CA ASP A 84 -9.89 -9.14 6.58
C ASP A 84 -9.05 -8.75 7.81
N GLY A 85 -8.30 -7.65 7.68
CA GLY A 85 -7.49 -7.12 8.75
C GLY A 85 -6.16 -7.85 8.99
N LYS A 86 -5.75 -8.76 8.10
CA LYS A 86 -4.53 -9.54 8.28
C LYS A 86 -3.61 -9.43 7.08
N PRO A 87 -2.28 -9.33 7.28
CA PRO A 87 -1.34 -9.37 6.18
C PRO A 87 -1.38 -10.73 5.48
N VAL A 88 -1.49 -10.72 4.16
CA VAL A 88 -1.50 -11.96 3.35
C VAL A 88 -0.20 -12.13 2.59
N ASP A 89 0.41 -11.03 2.15
CA ASP A 89 1.66 -11.09 1.41
C ASP A 89 2.38 -9.74 1.47
N THR A 90 3.69 -9.78 1.28
CA THR A 90 4.55 -8.59 1.33
C THR A 90 5.48 -8.59 0.13
N LEU A 91 5.64 -7.42 -0.48
CA LEU A 91 6.57 -7.21 -1.59
C LEU A 91 7.46 -6.01 -1.24
N VAL A 92 8.77 -6.22 -1.27
CA VAL A 92 9.74 -5.16 -0.99
C VAL A 92 10.43 -4.72 -2.27
N GLY A 93 10.50 -3.42 -2.49
CA GLY A 93 11.12 -2.84 -3.66
C GLY A 93 10.15 -2.51 -4.78
N ALA A 94 10.62 -1.73 -5.75
CA ALA A 94 9.81 -1.31 -6.88
C ALA A 94 9.73 -2.41 -7.95
N ARG A 95 8.58 -2.48 -8.62
CA ARG A 95 8.37 -3.40 -9.75
C ARG A 95 7.59 -2.65 -10.83
N PRO A 96 7.68 -3.09 -12.10
CA PRO A 96 6.83 -2.52 -13.15
C PRO A 96 5.34 -2.71 -12.84
N LYS A 97 4.51 -1.84 -13.38
CA LYS A 97 3.06 -1.87 -13.16
C LYS A 97 2.45 -3.25 -13.42
N SER A 98 2.84 -3.90 -14.53
CA SER A 98 2.28 -5.20 -14.89
C SER A 98 2.59 -6.26 -13.83
N ALA A 99 3.79 -6.24 -13.27
CA ALA A 99 4.19 -7.17 -12.21
C ALA A 99 3.44 -6.89 -10.91
N LEU A 100 3.29 -5.60 -10.55
CA LEU A 100 2.53 -5.21 -9.37
C LEU A 100 1.07 -5.64 -9.48
N LYS A 101 0.45 -5.37 -10.61
CA LYS A 101 -0.95 -5.71 -10.83
C LYS A 101 -1.17 -7.21 -10.80
N ALA A 102 -0.29 -7.98 -11.45
CA ALA A 102 -0.39 -9.44 -11.45
C ALA A 102 -0.24 -10.01 -10.04
N TRP A 103 0.70 -9.48 -9.25
CA TRP A 103 0.90 -9.90 -7.87
C TRP A 103 -0.36 -9.64 -7.04
N ILE A 104 -0.93 -8.44 -7.16
CA ILE A 104 -2.14 -8.08 -6.43
C ILE A 104 -3.29 -9.01 -6.82
N GLU A 105 -3.52 -9.17 -8.12
CA GLU A 105 -4.64 -9.99 -8.61
C GLU A 105 -4.52 -11.46 -8.22
N SER A 106 -3.28 -11.94 -8.03
CA SER A 106 -3.07 -13.32 -7.60
C SER A 106 -3.49 -13.55 -6.15
N LYS A 107 -3.70 -12.49 -5.37
CA LYS A 107 -4.01 -12.57 -3.94
C LYS A 107 -5.43 -12.13 -3.60
N ILE A 108 -6.11 -11.50 -4.53
CA ILE A 108 -7.48 -11.04 -4.31
C ILE A 108 -8.46 -11.84 -5.17
#